data_85f9494bc2b6dbd82fa360e0b37e09d6
#
_entry.id   85f9494bc2b6dbd82fa360e0b37e09d6
#
_cell.length_a   1.000
_cell.length_b   1.000
_cell.length_c   1.000
_cell.angle_alpha   90.00
_cell.angle_beta   90.00
_cell.angle_gamma   90.00
#
_symmetry.space_group_name_H-M   'P 1'
#
loop_
_entity.id
_entity.type
_entity.pdbx_description
1 polymer ?
#
loop_
_entity_poly.entity_id
_entity_poly.type
_entity_poly.pdbx_seq_one_letter_code
_entity_poly.pdbx_strand_id
1 'polypeptide(L)'
;MRRVFLLWLSALLPTLLWAHPEWKEASCIGVIDEKNTFALSVKFDVPSFLLGQLPKDAPIKDLDALMFTPGRLASSIEPGRQQFLAGLRLEADGKPVVWTLNSFPTAEQILAQSGRQGEADRYPVMMNAKLTAAVPADTQKLVLRFPDALGTVFTNLRKGMEFQTVMAVSKNEPGEFQIGDGPTPADNQTSYALLADGFGHVLPDGWDHCLFMLAMFLGAASLRQALGRSLVFTLGHSITLSAVALGWVGNPGAWIEPFIALTIGLGGLMAYRGTATNRQMLVVPAVFGLVHGLGFAAAV
;
A
#
# COMPACT_ATOMS: atom_id res chain seq x y z
N MET A 1 36.77 -11.73 8.68
CA MET A 1 35.53 -11.29 8.04
C MET A 1 34.28 -12.07 8.51
N ARG A 2 34.24 -13.42 8.56
CA ARG A 2 33.06 -14.22 9.01
C ARG A 2 32.53 -13.89 10.42
N ARG A 3 33.42 -13.68 11.42
CA ARG A 3 33.01 -13.36 12.81
C ARG A 3 32.44 -11.95 12.97
N VAL A 4 32.91 -11.00 12.18
CA VAL A 4 32.41 -9.63 12.18
C VAL A 4 30.99 -9.58 11.57
N PHE A 5 30.73 -10.37 10.52
CA PHE A 5 29.40 -10.49 9.91
C PHE A 5 28.36 -11.07 10.86
N LEU A 6 28.72 -12.10 11.66
CA LEU A 6 27.80 -12.67 12.67
C LEU A 6 27.47 -11.68 13.79
N LEU A 7 28.45 -10.85 14.20
CA LEU A 7 28.22 -9.79 15.19
C LEU A 7 27.33 -8.67 14.64
N TRP A 8 27.49 -8.32 13.38
CA TRP A 8 26.59 -7.35 12.71
C TRP A 8 25.17 -7.92 12.53
N LEU A 9 25.04 -9.18 12.15
CA LEU A 9 23.74 -9.84 12.03
C LEU A 9 23.03 -9.94 13.39
N SER A 10 23.74 -10.25 14.46
CA SER A 10 23.16 -10.29 15.83
C SER A 10 22.84 -8.91 16.39
N ALA A 11 23.53 -7.86 15.95
CA ALA A 11 23.21 -6.47 16.32
C ALA A 11 22.01 -5.90 15.55
N LEU A 12 21.71 -6.43 14.36
CA LEU A 12 20.54 -6.05 13.55
C LEU A 12 19.27 -6.83 13.91
N LEU A 13 19.40 -8.02 14.52
CA LEU A 13 18.23 -8.79 14.99
C LEU A 13 17.29 -8.02 15.92
N PRO A 14 17.73 -7.21 16.89
CA PRO A 14 16.83 -6.43 17.73
C PRO A 14 16.07 -5.34 16.97
N THR A 15 16.65 -4.78 15.90
CA THR A 15 15.99 -3.75 15.08
C THR A 15 14.95 -4.35 14.13
N LEU A 16 15.09 -5.62 13.76
CA LEU A 16 14.09 -6.36 12.98
C LEU A 16 12.87 -6.78 13.82
N LEU A 17 13.00 -6.83 15.17
CA LEU A 17 11.89 -7.07 16.08
C LEU A 17 11.05 -5.82 16.38
N TRP A 18 11.54 -4.64 15.97
CA TRP A 18 10.78 -3.41 15.95
C TRP A 18 10.35 -3.12 14.51
N ALA A 19 9.62 -4.04 13.90
CA ALA A 19 8.75 -3.70 12.79
C ALA A 19 7.73 -2.70 13.35
N HIS A 20 8.01 -1.40 13.17
CA HIS A 20 6.99 -0.39 13.39
C HIS A 20 5.80 -0.79 12.52
N PRO A 21 4.57 -0.74 13.04
CA PRO A 21 3.40 -0.92 12.19
C PRO A 21 3.57 0.04 11.03
N GLU A 22 3.69 -0.51 9.81
CA GLU A 22 3.71 0.32 8.61
C GLU A 22 2.43 1.14 8.65
N TRP A 23 2.58 2.45 8.82
CA TRP A 23 1.46 3.37 8.80
C TRP A 23 0.91 3.36 7.38
N LYS A 24 -0.11 2.53 7.16
CA LYS A 24 -0.72 2.40 5.85
C LYS A 24 -1.41 3.71 5.51
N GLU A 25 -0.97 4.33 4.43
CA GLU A 25 -1.61 5.52 3.90
C GLU A 25 -2.98 5.16 3.31
N ALA A 26 -3.85 6.16 3.19
CA ALA A 26 -5.14 5.96 2.59
C ALA A 26 -5.00 5.67 1.10
N SER A 27 -5.83 4.77 0.57
CA SER A 27 -5.87 4.43 -0.84
C SER A 27 -7.30 4.48 -1.37
N CYS A 28 -7.43 4.72 -2.66
CA CYS A 28 -8.72 4.88 -3.30
C CYS A 28 -8.72 4.19 -4.67
N ILE A 29 -9.78 3.45 -4.95
CA ILE A 29 -10.07 2.90 -6.27
C ILE A 29 -11.37 3.51 -6.76
N GLY A 30 -11.32 4.17 -7.90
CA GLY A 30 -12.47 4.72 -8.59
C GLY A 30 -12.68 4.05 -9.94
N VAL A 31 -13.91 3.68 -10.25
CA VAL A 31 -14.28 3.08 -11.53
C VAL A 31 -15.46 3.83 -12.13
N ILE A 32 -15.31 4.29 -13.36
CA ILE A 32 -16.41 4.85 -14.15
C ILE A 32 -16.90 3.76 -15.09
N ASP A 33 -18.16 3.36 -14.93
CA ASP A 33 -18.78 2.35 -15.78
C ASP A 33 -19.28 2.94 -17.11
N GLU A 34 -19.79 2.07 -18.00
CA GLU A 34 -20.38 2.45 -19.29
C GLU A 34 -21.65 3.34 -19.17
N LYS A 35 -22.27 3.36 -17.99
CA LYS A 35 -23.43 4.18 -17.67
C LYS A 35 -23.05 5.52 -17.04
N ASN A 36 -21.75 5.85 -17.03
CA ASN A 36 -21.19 7.01 -16.39
C ASN A 36 -21.47 7.09 -14.86
N THR A 37 -21.62 5.94 -14.21
CA THR A 37 -21.64 5.86 -12.76
C THR A 37 -20.21 5.77 -12.26
N PHE A 38 -19.80 6.72 -11.44
CA PHE A 38 -18.51 6.70 -10.79
C PHE A 38 -18.64 6.01 -9.43
N ALA A 39 -18.11 4.80 -9.32
CA ALA A 39 -18.04 4.05 -8.07
C ALA A 39 -16.66 4.30 -7.44
N LEU A 40 -16.65 4.72 -6.18
CA LEU A 40 -15.45 5.04 -5.41
C LEU A 40 -15.36 4.16 -4.17
N SER A 41 -14.22 3.52 -3.94
CA SER A 41 -13.91 2.77 -2.73
C SER A 41 -12.66 3.38 -2.08
N VAL A 42 -12.81 3.99 -0.91
CA VAL A 42 -11.73 4.65 -0.16
C VAL A 42 -11.36 3.78 1.02
N LYS A 43 -10.12 3.29 1.09
CA LYS A 43 -9.56 2.49 2.17
C LYS A 43 -8.71 3.39 3.06
N PHE A 44 -9.01 3.44 4.34
CA PHE A 44 -8.30 4.30 5.30
C PHE A 44 -8.37 3.74 6.72
N ASP A 45 -7.50 4.23 7.59
CA ASP A 45 -7.53 3.90 9.03
C ASP A 45 -8.68 4.64 9.70
N VAL A 46 -9.76 3.89 10.01
CA VAL A 46 -10.99 4.48 10.52
C VAL A 46 -10.83 5.06 11.93
N PRO A 47 -10.17 4.40 12.90
CA PRO A 47 -10.01 4.97 14.24
C PRO A 47 -9.27 6.31 14.24
N SER A 48 -8.16 6.43 13.53
CA SER A 48 -7.42 7.70 13.44
C SER A 48 -8.24 8.79 12.76
N PHE A 49 -8.94 8.44 11.68
CA PHE A 49 -9.85 9.36 11.01
C PHE A 49 -10.96 9.88 11.93
N LEU A 50 -11.59 9.00 12.75
CA LEU A 50 -12.63 9.39 13.71
C LEU A 50 -12.09 10.32 14.81
N LEU A 51 -10.79 10.27 15.11
CA LEU A 51 -10.11 11.23 16.00
C LEU A 51 -9.72 12.53 15.27
N GLY A 52 -9.91 12.63 13.95
CA GLY A 52 -9.46 13.77 13.15
C GLY A 52 -7.94 13.86 13.00
N GLN A 53 -7.23 12.75 13.12
CA GLN A 53 -5.78 12.65 13.12
C GLN A 53 -5.28 11.75 11.99
N LEU A 54 -4.05 11.98 11.54
CA LEU A 54 -3.38 11.05 10.62
C LEU A 54 -2.96 9.77 11.39
N PRO A 55 -2.94 8.60 10.75
CA PRO A 55 -2.57 7.35 11.43
C PRO A 55 -1.23 7.43 12.18
N LYS A 56 -0.21 8.06 11.57
CA LYS A 56 1.13 8.25 12.17
C LYS A 56 1.15 9.18 13.40
N ASP A 57 0.16 10.08 13.52
CA ASP A 57 0.10 11.10 14.56
C ASP A 57 -0.87 10.73 15.68
N ALA A 58 -1.69 9.68 15.51
CA ALA A 58 -2.70 9.25 16.46
C ALA A 58 -2.07 8.47 17.63
N PRO A 59 -2.12 8.99 18.89
CA PRO A 59 -1.57 8.29 20.03
C PRO A 59 -2.36 6.99 20.34
N ILE A 60 -1.66 5.90 20.58
CA ILE A 60 -2.28 4.59 20.88
C ILE A 60 -3.29 4.69 22.03
N LYS A 61 -2.96 5.48 23.08
CA LYS A 61 -3.87 5.68 24.22
C LYS A 61 -5.22 6.30 23.82
N ASP A 62 -5.22 7.19 22.81
CA ASP A 62 -6.44 7.87 22.36
C ASP A 62 -7.23 6.95 21.43
N LEU A 63 -6.54 6.12 20.63
CA LEU A 63 -7.13 5.04 19.84
C LEU A 63 -7.78 3.99 20.75
N ASP A 64 -7.09 3.54 21.79
CA ASP A 64 -7.63 2.60 22.77
C ASP A 64 -8.83 3.20 23.53
N ALA A 65 -8.74 4.47 23.92
CA ALA A 65 -9.85 5.17 24.56
C ALA A 65 -11.07 5.30 23.62
N LEU A 66 -10.88 5.52 22.31
CA LEU A 66 -11.95 5.51 21.33
C LEU A 66 -12.57 4.11 21.19
N MET A 67 -11.73 3.10 21.04
CA MET A 67 -12.15 1.74 20.70
C MET A 67 -12.80 1.00 21.85
N PHE A 68 -12.28 1.16 23.10
CA PHE A 68 -12.63 0.32 24.23
C PHE A 68 -13.42 1.02 25.34
N THR A 69 -13.63 2.34 25.26
CA THR A 69 -14.58 3.00 26.14
C THR A 69 -16.02 2.71 25.68
N PRO A 70 -16.89 2.16 26.54
CA PRO A 70 -18.25 1.79 26.15
C PRO A 70 -18.99 2.94 25.46
N GLY A 71 -19.55 2.66 24.29
CA GLY A 71 -20.37 3.60 23.52
C GLY A 71 -19.62 4.69 22.76
N ARG A 72 -18.33 4.93 23.05
CA ARG A 72 -17.57 6.01 22.44
C ARG A 72 -17.36 5.81 20.93
N LEU A 73 -16.94 4.62 20.53
CA LEU A 73 -16.77 4.29 19.10
C LEU A 73 -18.12 4.44 18.36
N ALA A 74 -19.19 3.85 18.90
CA ALA A 74 -20.51 3.91 18.27
C ALA A 74 -21.03 5.35 18.09
N SER A 75 -20.83 6.20 19.09
CA SER A 75 -21.21 7.62 19.02
C SER A 75 -20.37 8.45 18.07
N SER A 76 -19.14 8.00 17.74
CA SER A 76 -18.23 8.69 16.82
C SER A 76 -18.50 8.38 15.33
N ILE A 77 -19.22 7.29 15.02
CA ILE A 77 -19.44 6.85 13.63
C ILE A 77 -20.20 7.88 12.82
N GLU A 78 -21.34 8.37 13.33
CA GLU A 78 -22.18 9.30 12.57
C GLU A 78 -21.51 10.66 12.35
N PRO A 79 -20.88 11.30 13.36
CA PRO A 79 -20.08 12.50 13.13
C PRO A 79 -18.93 12.27 12.13
N GLY A 80 -18.22 11.12 12.23
CA GLY A 80 -17.16 10.77 11.29
C GLY A 80 -17.66 10.59 9.86
N ARG A 81 -18.82 9.95 9.68
CA ARG A 81 -19.48 9.82 8.38
C ARG A 81 -19.80 11.17 7.75
N GLN A 82 -20.34 12.11 8.54
CA GLN A 82 -20.64 13.46 8.08
C GLN A 82 -19.36 14.23 7.73
N GLN A 83 -18.32 14.12 8.54
CA GLN A 83 -17.01 14.73 8.26
C GLN A 83 -16.40 14.16 6.97
N PHE A 84 -16.50 12.85 6.75
CA PHE A 84 -16.01 12.20 5.55
C PHE A 84 -16.71 12.74 4.29
N LEU A 85 -18.04 12.80 4.31
CA LEU A 85 -18.83 13.33 3.19
C LEU A 85 -18.59 14.83 2.94
N ALA A 86 -18.45 15.62 4.00
CA ALA A 86 -18.18 17.06 3.87
C ALA A 86 -16.83 17.37 3.27
N GLY A 87 -15.82 16.52 3.54
CA GLY A 87 -14.47 16.69 3.02
C GLY A 87 -14.22 16.06 1.65
N LEU A 88 -15.06 15.08 1.26
CA LEU A 88 -14.93 14.39 -0.04
C LEU A 88 -15.68 15.18 -1.12
N ARG A 89 -14.95 15.82 -2.03
CA ARG A 89 -15.53 16.62 -3.10
C ARG A 89 -15.15 16.05 -4.47
N LEU A 90 -16.12 16.03 -5.37
CA LEU A 90 -15.97 15.67 -6.77
C LEU A 90 -16.47 16.81 -7.63
N GLU A 91 -15.71 17.20 -8.61
CA GLU A 91 -16.10 18.16 -9.65
C GLU A 91 -15.94 17.51 -11.02
N ALA A 92 -16.92 17.68 -11.88
CA ALA A 92 -16.89 17.29 -13.28
C ALA A 92 -16.89 18.57 -14.13
N ASP A 93 -15.81 18.84 -14.87
CA ASP A 93 -15.60 20.07 -15.65
C ASP A 93 -15.92 21.36 -14.86
N GLY A 94 -15.44 21.39 -13.59
CA GLY A 94 -15.62 22.52 -12.67
C GLY A 94 -17.02 22.61 -12.04
N LYS A 95 -17.91 21.66 -12.27
CA LYS A 95 -19.23 21.59 -11.64
C LYS A 95 -19.26 20.55 -10.52
N PRO A 96 -19.78 20.88 -9.34
CA PRO A 96 -19.82 19.92 -8.24
C PRO A 96 -20.76 18.75 -8.56
N VAL A 97 -20.31 17.54 -8.21
CA VAL A 97 -21.07 16.29 -8.34
C VAL A 97 -21.36 15.75 -6.94
N VAL A 98 -22.61 15.32 -6.73
CA VAL A 98 -23.08 14.85 -5.42
C VAL A 98 -22.80 13.36 -5.26
N TRP A 99 -22.23 13.00 -4.11
CA TRP A 99 -22.00 11.62 -3.72
C TRP A 99 -23.22 10.98 -3.09
N THR A 100 -23.45 9.71 -3.43
CA THR A 100 -24.30 8.80 -2.66
C THR A 100 -23.40 7.85 -1.88
N LEU A 101 -23.46 7.88 -0.55
CA LEU A 101 -22.70 6.98 0.31
C LEU A 101 -23.44 5.64 0.40
N ASN A 102 -22.82 4.59 -0.15
CA ASN A 102 -23.39 3.24 -0.17
C ASN A 102 -23.04 2.45 1.11
N SER A 103 -21.83 2.64 1.64
CA SER A 103 -21.42 2.02 2.90
C SER A 103 -20.33 2.83 3.60
N PHE A 104 -20.41 2.87 4.92
CA PHE A 104 -19.37 3.38 5.82
C PHE A 104 -19.15 2.36 6.95
N PRO A 105 -17.92 2.16 7.44
CA PRO A 105 -17.63 1.18 8.48
C PRO A 105 -18.45 1.38 9.74
N THR A 106 -19.00 0.29 10.28
CA THR A 106 -19.75 0.32 11.56
C THR A 106 -18.81 0.03 12.73
N ALA A 107 -19.23 0.39 13.94
CA ALA A 107 -18.46 0.12 15.16
C ALA A 107 -18.16 -1.38 15.34
N GLU A 108 -19.15 -2.24 15.04
CA GLU A 108 -18.97 -3.70 15.13
C GLU A 108 -17.92 -4.21 14.14
N GLN A 109 -17.95 -3.72 12.91
CA GLN A 109 -16.99 -4.11 11.88
C GLN A 109 -15.57 -3.66 12.24
N ILE A 110 -15.42 -2.44 12.79
CA ILE A 110 -14.12 -1.90 13.22
C ILE A 110 -13.55 -2.75 14.35
N LEU A 111 -14.34 -3.07 15.37
CA LEU A 111 -13.92 -3.92 16.49
C LEU A 111 -13.58 -5.33 16.02
N ALA A 112 -14.38 -5.92 15.14
CA ALA A 112 -14.13 -7.24 14.58
C ALA A 112 -12.83 -7.29 13.77
N GLN A 113 -12.52 -6.24 13.00
CA GLN A 113 -11.29 -6.14 12.22
C GLN A 113 -10.07 -5.98 13.13
N SER A 114 -10.12 -5.09 14.12
CA SER A 114 -9.08 -4.92 15.12
C SER A 114 -8.80 -6.21 15.90
N GLY A 115 -9.83 -6.95 16.29
CA GLY A 115 -9.68 -8.23 16.99
C GLY A 115 -9.03 -9.35 16.16
N ARG A 116 -9.14 -9.29 14.83
CA ARG A 116 -8.48 -10.25 13.93
C ARG A 116 -6.98 -10.02 13.78
N GLN A 117 -6.53 -8.78 13.96
CA GLN A 117 -5.12 -8.39 13.83
C GLN A 117 -4.26 -8.81 15.03
N GLY A 118 -4.88 -9.13 16.17
CA GLY A 118 -4.18 -9.44 17.41
C GLY A 118 -3.80 -8.19 18.21
N GLU A 119 -3.21 -8.41 19.40
CA GLU A 119 -2.95 -7.32 20.34
C GLU A 119 -1.78 -6.44 19.93
N ALA A 120 -0.75 -7.02 19.30
CA ALA A 120 0.45 -6.31 18.85
C ALA A 120 0.20 -5.44 17.61
N ASP A 121 -0.67 -5.89 16.70
CA ASP A 121 -0.94 -5.24 15.39
C ASP A 121 -2.35 -4.65 15.32
N ARG A 122 -2.88 -4.21 16.47
CA ARG A 122 -4.26 -3.72 16.58
C ARG A 122 -4.55 -2.52 15.67
N TYR A 123 -3.58 -1.71 15.39
CA TYR A 123 -3.66 -0.53 14.53
C TYR A 123 -2.60 -0.58 13.42
N PRO A 124 -2.86 0.02 12.24
CA PRO A 124 -4.08 0.71 11.81
C PRO A 124 -5.24 -0.26 11.47
N VAL A 125 -6.49 0.18 11.67
CA VAL A 125 -7.69 -0.58 11.27
C VAL A 125 -8.17 -0.07 9.91
N MET A 126 -7.60 -0.62 8.86
CA MET A 126 -7.89 -0.22 7.47
C MET A 126 -9.22 -0.79 6.98
N MET A 127 -10.17 0.08 6.63
CA MET A 127 -11.48 -0.32 6.11
C MET A 127 -11.93 0.57 4.95
N ASN A 128 -12.94 0.09 4.19
CA ASN A 128 -13.43 0.78 3.02
C ASN A 128 -14.73 1.53 3.29
N ALA A 129 -14.79 2.80 2.89
CA ALA A 129 -16.04 3.49 2.60
C ALA A 129 -16.33 3.40 1.09
N LYS A 130 -17.60 3.14 0.72
CA LYS A 130 -17.99 3.00 -0.69
C LYS A 130 -19.05 4.05 -1.04
N LEU A 131 -18.83 4.70 -2.17
CA LEU A 131 -19.70 5.77 -2.68
C LEU A 131 -19.96 5.57 -4.17
N THR A 132 -21.02 6.20 -4.63
CA THR A 132 -21.32 6.32 -6.06
C THR A 132 -21.72 7.74 -6.39
N ALA A 133 -21.45 8.18 -7.62
CA ALA A 133 -21.89 9.45 -8.16
C ALA A 133 -22.25 9.31 -9.65
N ALA A 134 -23.24 10.03 -10.12
CA ALA A 134 -23.54 10.11 -11.55
C ALA A 134 -22.68 11.23 -12.16
N VAL A 135 -21.85 10.88 -13.13
CA VAL A 135 -20.97 11.81 -13.84
C VAL A 135 -21.58 12.09 -15.22
N PRO A 136 -21.68 13.36 -15.69
CA PRO A 136 -22.14 13.64 -17.04
C PRO A 136 -21.34 12.89 -18.12
N ALA A 137 -21.99 12.40 -19.16
CA ALA A 137 -21.37 11.55 -20.18
C ALA A 137 -20.26 12.25 -20.99
N ASP A 138 -20.37 13.57 -21.12
CA ASP A 138 -19.45 14.44 -21.85
C ASP A 138 -18.31 15.00 -21.00
N THR A 139 -18.20 14.55 -19.72
CA THR A 139 -17.15 15.02 -18.83
C THR A 139 -15.77 14.72 -19.36
N GLN A 140 -14.96 15.76 -19.44
CA GLN A 140 -13.54 15.65 -19.89
C GLN A 140 -12.58 15.58 -18.71
N LYS A 141 -12.87 16.29 -17.62
CA LYS A 141 -12.01 16.42 -16.45
C LYS A 141 -12.77 16.15 -15.16
N LEU A 142 -12.20 15.30 -14.30
CA LEU A 142 -12.62 15.16 -12.91
C LEU A 142 -11.61 15.76 -11.97
N VAL A 143 -12.09 16.43 -10.93
CA VAL A 143 -11.27 16.91 -9.82
C VAL A 143 -11.79 16.28 -8.54
N LEU A 144 -10.91 15.53 -7.84
CA LEU A 144 -11.22 14.82 -6.62
C LEU A 144 -10.44 15.41 -5.44
N ARG A 145 -11.12 15.66 -4.33
CA ARG A 145 -10.53 16.11 -3.06
C ARG A 145 -10.97 15.21 -1.94
N PHE A 146 -10.07 14.90 -1.02
CA PHE A 146 -10.34 14.09 0.16
C PHE A 146 -10.33 14.94 1.44
N PRO A 147 -10.98 14.44 2.53
CA PRO A 147 -10.85 15.05 3.85
C PRO A 147 -9.39 15.16 4.31
N ASP A 148 -9.01 16.28 4.92
CA ASP A 148 -7.64 16.52 5.40
C ASP A 148 -7.14 15.44 6.38
N ALA A 149 -8.03 14.85 7.16
CA ALA A 149 -7.72 13.81 8.14
C ALA A 149 -7.31 12.47 7.49
N LEU A 150 -7.47 12.29 6.18
CA LEU A 150 -6.96 11.13 5.46
C LEU A 150 -5.47 11.30 5.05
N GLY A 151 -4.95 12.53 5.06
CA GLY A 151 -3.61 12.81 4.56
C GLY A 151 -3.49 12.66 3.05
N THR A 152 -2.42 12.03 2.60
CA THR A 152 -2.25 11.66 1.19
C THR A 152 -3.06 10.41 0.89
N VAL A 153 -3.82 10.44 -0.22
CA VAL A 153 -4.64 9.31 -0.68
C VAL A 153 -4.13 8.87 -2.05
N PHE A 154 -3.61 7.65 -2.13
CA PHE A 154 -3.21 7.07 -3.40
C PHE A 154 -4.46 6.65 -4.19
N THR A 155 -4.72 7.37 -5.27
CA THR A 155 -5.95 7.25 -6.04
C THR A 155 -5.69 6.59 -7.38
N ASN A 156 -6.35 5.47 -7.64
CA ASN A 156 -6.36 4.77 -8.91
C ASN A 156 -7.73 4.91 -9.54
N LEU A 157 -7.82 5.58 -10.70
CA LEU A 157 -9.05 5.70 -11.47
C LEU A 157 -9.03 4.83 -12.72
N ARG A 158 -10.18 4.23 -13.04
CA ARG A 158 -10.40 3.45 -14.27
C ARG A 158 -11.65 3.95 -14.99
N LYS A 159 -11.58 4.02 -16.31
CA LYS A 159 -12.74 4.17 -17.19
C LYS A 159 -12.77 2.96 -18.13
N GLY A 160 -13.75 2.08 -17.97
CA GLY A 160 -13.80 0.82 -18.70
C GLY A 160 -12.58 -0.08 -18.40
N MET A 161 -11.91 -0.57 -19.45
CA MET A 161 -10.68 -1.40 -19.36
C MET A 161 -9.39 -0.60 -19.34
N GLU A 162 -9.45 0.71 -19.60
CA GLU A 162 -8.26 1.56 -19.59
C GLU A 162 -7.92 2.02 -18.18
N PHE A 163 -6.68 1.79 -17.78
CA PHE A 163 -6.12 2.29 -16.53
C PHE A 163 -5.77 3.76 -16.71
N GLN A 164 -6.41 4.62 -15.93
CA GLN A 164 -5.95 5.98 -15.78
C GLN A 164 -5.17 6.12 -14.47
N THR A 165 -4.09 6.78 -14.57
CA THR A 165 -3.07 7.26 -13.63
C THR A 165 -3.34 7.01 -12.14
N VAL A 166 -2.36 6.39 -11.47
CA VAL A 166 -2.22 6.44 -10.00
C VAL A 166 -1.71 7.84 -9.65
N MET A 167 -2.42 8.54 -8.80
CA MET A 167 -2.07 9.88 -8.36
C MET A 167 -2.16 9.99 -6.84
N ALA A 168 -1.15 10.57 -6.22
CA ALA A 168 -1.19 10.96 -4.82
C ALA A 168 -2.00 12.25 -4.68
N VAL A 169 -3.17 12.16 -4.04
CA VAL A 169 -4.06 13.31 -3.79
C VAL A 169 -3.86 13.76 -2.35
N SER A 170 -3.46 15.02 -2.15
CA SER A 170 -3.25 15.60 -0.84
C SER A 170 -4.12 16.84 -0.62
N LYS A 171 -4.09 17.40 0.60
CA LYS A 171 -4.78 18.64 0.93
C LYS A 171 -4.46 19.78 -0.03
N ASN A 172 -3.19 19.90 -0.42
CA ASN A 172 -2.69 21.02 -1.21
C ASN A 172 -2.73 20.73 -2.72
N GLU A 173 -2.85 19.46 -3.10
CA GLU A 173 -2.83 18.99 -4.48
C GLU A 173 -4.07 18.12 -4.75
N PRO A 174 -5.15 18.70 -5.31
CA PRO A 174 -6.32 17.93 -5.70
C PRO A 174 -5.98 16.98 -6.84
N GLY A 175 -6.60 15.80 -6.85
CA GLY A 175 -6.47 14.86 -7.96
C GLY A 175 -7.21 15.38 -9.19
N GLU A 176 -6.50 15.67 -10.26
CA GLU A 176 -7.05 16.08 -11.55
C GLU A 176 -6.93 14.92 -12.55
N PHE A 177 -8.06 14.42 -13.03
CA PHE A 177 -8.13 13.27 -13.92
C PHE A 177 -8.78 13.65 -15.24
N GLN A 178 -8.08 13.40 -16.35
CA GLN A 178 -8.65 13.53 -17.70
C GLN A 178 -9.37 12.23 -18.04
N ILE A 179 -10.66 12.31 -18.40
CA ILE A 179 -11.49 11.14 -18.71
C ILE A 179 -11.91 11.08 -20.19
N GLY A 180 -11.77 12.19 -20.93
CA GLY A 180 -12.05 12.27 -22.35
C GLY A 180 -10.93 11.71 -23.23
N ASP A 181 -11.16 11.65 -24.55
CA ASP A 181 -10.20 11.16 -25.55
C ASP A 181 -8.96 12.07 -25.77
N GLY A 182 -8.73 13.02 -24.86
CA GLY A 182 -7.54 13.86 -24.87
C GLY A 182 -6.28 13.08 -24.49
N PRO A 183 -5.08 13.51 -24.98
CA PRO A 183 -3.84 12.91 -24.52
C PRO A 183 -3.75 13.07 -23.00
N THR A 184 -3.71 11.94 -22.30
CA THR A 184 -3.35 11.93 -20.88
C THR A 184 -2.04 12.70 -20.75
N PRO A 185 -1.94 13.77 -19.98
CA PRO A 185 -0.63 14.34 -19.71
C PRO A 185 0.19 13.21 -19.08
N ALA A 186 1.15 12.69 -19.81
CA ALA A 186 2.24 11.93 -19.22
C ALA A 186 3.03 12.95 -18.40
N ASP A 187 2.50 13.26 -17.22
CA ASP A 187 3.07 14.26 -16.36
C ASP A 187 4.39 13.70 -15.84
N ASN A 188 5.49 14.35 -16.22
CA ASN A 188 6.81 14.02 -15.70
C ASN A 188 6.81 14.01 -14.16
N GLN A 189 5.95 14.80 -13.53
CA GLN A 189 5.76 14.83 -12.07
C GLN A 189 5.24 13.47 -11.55
N THR A 190 4.27 12.85 -12.22
CA THR A 190 3.74 11.52 -11.81
C THR A 190 4.83 10.46 -11.92
N SER A 191 5.67 10.51 -12.97
CA SER A 191 6.77 9.56 -13.13
C SER A 191 7.85 9.74 -12.06
N TYR A 192 8.17 10.97 -11.68
CA TYR A 192 9.12 11.24 -10.59
C TYR A 192 8.55 10.86 -9.21
N ALA A 193 7.25 11.10 -8.97
CA ALA A 193 6.58 10.68 -7.74
C ALA A 193 6.61 9.14 -7.61
N LEU A 194 6.22 8.41 -8.65
CA LEU A 194 6.27 6.94 -8.66
C LEU A 194 7.70 6.40 -8.49
N LEU A 195 8.70 7.08 -9.06
CA LEU A 195 10.10 6.72 -8.83
C LEU A 195 10.54 6.98 -7.39
N ALA A 196 10.12 8.12 -6.80
CA ALA A 196 10.42 8.47 -5.43
C ALA A 196 9.74 7.50 -4.45
N ASP A 197 8.48 7.14 -4.70
CA ASP A 197 7.73 6.16 -3.91
C ASP A 197 8.38 4.77 -4.01
N GLY A 198 8.73 4.34 -5.23
CA GLY A 198 9.45 3.08 -5.43
C GLY A 198 10.81 3.07 -4.75
N PHE A 199 11.53 4.20 -4.73
CA PHE A 199 12.78 4.33 -4.00
C PHE A 199 12.56 4.33 -2.49
N GLY A 200 11.56 5.07 -1.98
CA GLY A 200 11.17 5.12 -0.58
C GLY A 200 10.78 3.75 -0.05
N HIS A 201 10.05 2.96 -0.85
CA HIS A 201 9.70 1.58 -0.53
C HIS A 201 10.92 0.66 -0.34
N VAL A 202 12.00 0.91 -1.05
CA VAL A 202 13.26 0.16 -0.87
C VAL A 202 14.15 0.78 0.21
N LEU A 203 14.21 2.12 0.28
CA LEU A 203 15.01 2.93 1.20
C LEU A 203 14.27 4.22 1.58
N PRO A 204 13.90 4.46 2.87
CA PRO A 204 14.31 3.72 4.07
C PRO A 204 13.36 2.59 4.51
N ASP A 205 12.19 2.40 3.88
CA ASP A 205 11.10 1.59 4.46
C ASP A 205 11.28 0.08 4.27
N GLY A 206 11.96 -0.34 3.19
CA GLY A 206 12.15 -1.75 2.84
C GLY A 206 13.50 -2.33 3.26
N TRP A 207 13.84 -2.37 4.56
CA TRP A 207 15.07 -2.99 5.06
C TRP A 207 15.22 -4.46 4.68
N ASP A 208 14.12 -5.19 4.53
CA ASP A 208 14.07 -6.56 4.04
C ASP A 208 14.64 -6.69 2.62
N HIS A 209 14.29 -5.77 1.71
CA HIS A 209 14.87 -5.68 0.37
C HIS A 209 16.39 -5.43 0.43
N CYS A 210 16.81 -4.50 1.27
CA CYS A 210 18.22 -4.18 1.44
C CYS A 210 19.02 -5.39 2.00
N LEU A 211 18.47 -6.07 3.01
CA LEU A 211 19.11 -7.26 3.60
C LEU A 211 19.16 -8.42 2.61
N PHE A 212 18.09 -8.63 1.86
CA PHE A 212 18.04 -9.67 0.84
C PHE A 212 19.06 -9.39 -0.30
N MET A 213 19.09 -8.15 -0.81
CA MET A 213 20.08 -7.74 -1.80
C MET A 213 21.51 -7.91 -1.29
N LEU A 214 21.77 -7.49 -0.05
CA LEU A 214 23.07 -7.68 0.59
C LEU A 214 23.45 -9.16 0.65
N ALA A 215 22.55 -10.05 1.06
CA ALA A 215 22.79 -11.48 1.09
C ALA A 215 23.11 -12.05 -0.31
N MET A 216 22.39 -11.60 -1.35
CA MET A 216 22.68 -11.99 -2.73
C MET A 216 24.06 -11.52 -3.21
N PHE A 217 24.45 -10.28 -2.88
CA PHE A 217 25.77 -9.72 -3.23
C PHE A 217 26.90 -10.44 -2.51
N LEU A 218 26.78 -10.68 -1.22
CA LEU A 218 27.79 -11.40 -0.42
C LEU A 218 27.96 -12.86 -0.86
N GLY A 219 26.90 -13.49 -1.35
CA GLY A 219 26.96 -14.85 -1.90
C GLY A 219 27.44 -14.94 -3.35
N ALA A 220 27.70 -13.81 -4.03
CA ALA A 220 28.12 -13.78 -5.42
C ALA A 220 29.65 -13.86 -5.56
N ALA A 221 30.14 -14.65 -6.52
CA ALA A 221 31.56 -14.74 -6.83
C ALA A 221 32.07 -13.60 -7.73
N SER A 222 31.18 -12.89 -8.40
CA SER A 222 31.49 -11.76 -9.28
C SER A 222 30.31 -10.77 -9.38
N LEU A 223 30.62 -9.52 -9.75
CA LEU A 223 29.60 -8.49 -9.98
C LEU A 223 28.57 -8.92 -11.06
N ARG A 224 29.02 -9.56 -12.14
CA ARG A 224 28.13 -10.08 -13.19
C ARG A 224 27.12 -11.08 -12.63
N GLN A 225 27.55 -11.93 -11.71
CA GLN A 225 26.69 -12.90 -11.04
C GLN A 225 25.71 -12.22 -10.08
N ALA A 226 26.16 -11.22 -9.33
CA ALA A 226 25.31 -10.42 -8.44
C ALA A 226 24.20 -9.71 -9.24
N LEU A 227 24.57 -9.03 -10.33
CA LEU A 227 23.61 -8.35 -11.22
C LEU A 227 22.63 -9.34 -11.88
N GLY A 228 23.09 -10.51 -12.32
CA GLY A 228 22.23 -11.55 -12.89
C GLY A 228 21.18 -12.05 -11.87
N ARG A 229 21.59 -12.29 -10.62
CA ARG A 229 20.66 -12.68 -9.53
C ARG A 229 19.64 -11.58 -9.22
N SER A 230 20.10 -10.33 -9.13
CA SER A 230 19.22 -9.18 -8.91
C SER A 230 18.18 -9.05 -10.03
N LEU A 231 18.61 -9.18 -11.29
CA LEU A 231 17.68 -9.11 -12.43
C LEU A 231 16.62 -10.21 -12.39
N VAL A 232 17.03 -11.45 -12.12
CA VAL A 232 16.09 -12.59 -12.05
C VAL A 232 15.11 -12.43 -10.87
N PHE A 233 15.60 -11.93 -9.72
CA PHE A 233 14.74 -11.59 -8.59
C PHE A 233 13.71 -10.52 -8.98
N THR A 234 14.16 -9.43 -9.60
CA THR A 234 13.28 -8.32 -10.03
C THR A 234 12.22 -8.80 -11.04
N LEU A 235 12.58 -9.68 -11.98
CA LEU A 235 11.62 -10.27 -12.91
C LEU A 235 10.56 -11.10 -12.19
N GLY A 236 10.96 -11.97 -11.25
CA GLY A 236 10.02 -12.75 -10.45
C GLY A 236 9.09 -11.87 -9.63
N HIS A 237 9.64 -10.84 -8.97
CA HIS A 237 8.89 -9.84 -8.20
C HIS A 237 7.86 -9.12 -9.07
N SER A 238 8.27 -8.61 -10.22
CA SER A 238 7.39 -7.90 -11.15
C SER A 238 6.26 -8.78 -11.68
N ILE A 239 6.50 -10.06 -11.94
CA ILE A 239 5.48 -11.00 -12.43
C ILE A 239 4.36 -11.15 -11.39
N THR A 240 4.70 -11.44 -10.13
CA THR A 240 3.68 -11.65 -9.09
C THR A 240 2.99 -10.36 -8.68
N LEU A 241 3.72 -9.26 -8.59
CA LEU A 241 3.13 -7.94 -8.36
C LEU A 241 2.11 -7.60 -9.44
N SER A 242 2.47 -7.77 -10.72
CA SER A 242 1.54 -7.53 -11.84
C SER A 242 0.34 -8.48 -11.80
N ALA A 243 0.54 -9.75 -11.48
CA ALA A 243 -0.55 -10.74 -11.40
C ALA A 243 -1.57 -10.38 -10.31
N VAL A 244 -1.12 -9.89 -9.16
CA VAL A 244 -2.04 -9.41 -8.10
C VAL A 244 -2.70 -8.09 -8.50
N ALA A 245 -1.95 -7.15 -9.06
CA ALA A 245 -2.50 -5.86 -9.53
C ALA A 245 -3.58 -6.03 -10.62
N LEU A 246 -3.43 -7.05 -11.48
CA LEU A 246 -4.42 -7.42 -12.50
C LEU A 246 -5.57 -8.28 -11.96
N GLY A 247 -5.54 -8.64 -10.68
CA GLY A 247 -6.57 -9.48 -10.05
C GLY A 247 -6.52 -10.96 -10.45
N TRP A 248 -5.43 -11.43 -11.10
CA TRP A 248 -5.26 -12.84 -11.45
C TRP A 248 -4.94 -13.71 -10.25
N VAL A 249 -4.31 -13.12 -9.24
CA VAL A 249 -3.99 -13.76 -7.97
C VAL A 249 -4.60 -12.92 -6.86
N GLY A 250 -5.28 -13.59 -5.91
CA GLY A 250 -5.84 -12.92 -4.73
C GLY A 250 -4.73 -12.37 -3.83
N ASN A 251 -5.01 -11.23 -3.16
CA ASN A 251 -4.08 -10.67 -2.19
C ASN A 251 -3.88 -11.66 -1.02
N PRO A 252 -2.64 -12.13 -0.74
CA PRO A 252 -2.38 -13.12 0.30
C PRO A 252 -2.54 -12.60 1.73
N GLY A 253 -2.59 -11.27 1.92
CA GLY A 253 -2.64 -10.66 3.25
C GLY A 253 -1.33 -10.82 4.05
N ALA A 254 -1.36 -10.47 5.33
CA ALA A 254 -0.17 -10.41 6.20
C ALA A 254 0.57 -11.75 6.40
N TRP A 255 -0.07 -12.90 6.11
CA TRP A 255 0.57 -14.20 6.32
C TRP A 255 1.70 -14.50 5.33
N ILE A 256 1.91 -13.66 4.30
CA ILE A 256 3.07 -13.76 3.39
C ILE A 256 4.39 -13.30 4.05
N GLU A 257 4.33 -12.42 5.04
CA GLU A 257 5.51 -11.84 5.70
C GLU A 257 6.46 -12.89 6.31
N PRO A 258 5.98 -13.94 7.00
CA PRO A 258 6.84 -15.03 7.47
C PRO A 258 7.62 -15.73 6.34
N PHE A 259 7.03 -15.83 5.15
CA PHE A 259 7.71 -16.44 3.99
C PHE A 259 8.78 -15.50 3.43
N ILE A 260 8.55 -14.19 3.42
CA ILE A 260 9.56 -13.20 3.06
C ILE A 260 10.75 -13.31 4.02
N ALA A 261 10.51 -13.28 5.34
CA ALA A 261 11.55 -13.42 6.35
C ALA A 261 12.33 -14.74 6.20
N LEU A 262 11.63 -15.85 5.91
CA LEU A 262 12.25 -17.14 5.63
C LEU A 262 13.17 -17.09 4.42
N THR A 263 12.76 -16.44 3.32
CA THR A 263 13.59 -16.32 2.11
C THR A 263 14.85 -15.50 2.36
N ILE A 264 14.77 -14.44 3.17
CA ILE A 264 15.93 -13.64 3.58
C ILE A 264 16.91 -14.50 4.40
N GLY A 265 16.40 -15.24 5.38
CA GLY A 265 17.19 -16.15 6.21
C GLY A 265 17.89 -17.24 5.39
N LEU A 266 17.17 -17.87 4.44
CA LEU A 266 17.73 -18.86 3.53
C LEU A 266 18.79 -18.24 2.60
N GLY A 267 18.54 -17.04 2.06
CA GLY A 267 19.52 -16.30 1.26
C GLY A 267 20.81 -16.02 2.02
N GLY A 268 20.70 -15.55 3.27
CA GLY A 268 21.84 -15.35 4.17
C GLY A 268 22.60 -16.64 4.48
N LEU A 269 21.90 -17.75 4.74
CA LEU A 269 22.51 -19.05 4.99
C LEU A 269 23.24 -19.60 3.77
N MET A 270 22.69 -19.44 2.57
CA MET A 270 23.33 -19.84 1.31
C MET A 270 24.59 -18.99 1.03
N ALA A 271 24.52 -17.68 1.27
CA ALA A 271 25.67 -16.78 1.18
C ALA A 271 26.79 -17.20 2.16
N TYR A 272 26.44 -17.57 3.38
CA TYR A 272 27.37 -18.05 4.39
C TYR A 272 28.06 -19.38 4.01
N ARG A 273 27.29 -20.34 3.49
CA ARG A 273 27.82 -21.67 3.11
C ARG A 273 28.65 -21.65 1.84
N GLY A 274 28.40 -20.71 0.94
CA GLY A 274 29.15 -20.57 -0.30
C GLY A 274 29.06 -21.75 -1.29
N THR A 275 28.01 -22.61 -1.15
CA THR A 275 27.89 -23.89 -1.84
C THR A 275 26.88 -23.92 -2.97
N ALA A 276 26.38 -22.75 -3.41
CA ALA A 276 25.33 -22.72 -4.42
C ALA A 276 25.84 -23.14 -5.82
N THR A 277 25.17 -24.11 -6.42
CA THR A 277 25.40 -24.50 -7.82
C THR A 277 24.91 -23.42 -8.80
N ASN A 278 25.39 -23.41 -10.05
CA ASN A 278 24.95 -22.43 -11.06
C ASN A 278 23.43 -22.40 -11.27
N ARG A 279 22.74 -23.55 -11.18
CA ARG A 279 21.29 -23.60 -11.25
C ARG A 279 20.62 -22.95 -10.04
N GLN A 280 21.08 -23.24 -8.84
CA GLN A 280 20.55 -22.64 -7.61
C GLN A 280 20.77 -21.11 -7.61
N MET A 281 21.81 -20.62 -8.26
CA MET A 281 22.12 -19.20 -8.39
C MET A 281 21.09 -18.39 -9.19
N LEU A 282 20.27 -19.03 -10.01
CA LEU A 282 19.19 -18.38 -10.79
C LEU A 282 17.82 -18.74 -10.25
N VAL A 283 17.57 -20.02 -9.95
CA VAL A 283 16.25 -20.48 -9.50
C VAL A 283 15.86 -19.89 -8.14
N VAL A 284 16.81 -19.83 -7.20
CA VAL A 284 16.54 -19.32 -5.85
C VAL A 284 16.13 -17.84 -5.86
N PRO A 285 16.87 -16.92 -6.50
CA PRO A 285 16.43 -15.53 -6.62
C PRO A 285 15.10 -15.37 -7.36
N ALA A 286 14.84 -16.20 -8.39
CA ALA A 286 13.55 -16.16 -9.09
C ALA A 286 12.38 -16.50 -8.16
N VAL A 287 12.47 -17.60 -7.41
CA VAL A 287 11.45 -18.03 -6.45
C VAL A 287 11.28 -17.00 -5.34
N PHE A 288 12.37 -16.45 -4.83
CA PHE A 288 12.32 -15.42 -3.80
C PHE A 288 11.68 -14.14 -4.33
N GLY A 289 11.96 -13.75 -5.57
CA GLY A 289 11.31 -12.64 -6.24
C GLY A 289 9.79 -12.84 -6.32
N LEU A 290 9.33 -14.03 -6.72
CA LEU A 290 7.90 -14.35 -6.75
C LEU A 290 7.23 -14.20 -5.37
N VAL A 291 7.89 -14.65 -4.29
CA VAL A 291 7.36 -14.50 -2.92
C VAL A 291 7.31 -13.04 -2.50
N HIS A 292 8.38 -12.28 -2.73
CA HIS A 292 8.46 -10.86 -2.35
C HIS A 292 7.45 -10.00 -3.13
N GLY A 293 7.19 -10.31 -4.40
CA GLY A 293 6.19 -9.59 -5.19
C GLY A 293 4.76 -9.81 -4.70
N LEU A 294 4.45 -10.97 -4.10
CA LEU A 294 3.18 -11.21 -3.41
C LEU A 294 3.08 -10.39 -2.12
N GLY A 295 4.18 -10.20 -1.40
CA GLY A 295 4.22 -9.42 -0.16
C GLY A 295 3.96 -7.94 -0.41
N PHE A 296 4.59 -7.35 -1.42
CA PHE A 296 4.33 -5.96 -1.81
C PHE A 296 2.86 -5.73 -2.18
N ALA A 297 2.29 -6.66 -2.95
CA ALA A 297 0.89 -6.58 -3.33
C ALA A 297 -0.09 -6.74 -2.13
N ALA A 298 0.36 -7.29 -1.00
CA ALA A 298 -0.43 -7.33 0.24
C ALA A 298 -0.41 -5.99 1.00
N ALA A 299 0.64 -5.17 0.77
CA ALA A 299 0.78 -3.85 1.39
C ALA A 299 0.03 -2.75 0.64
N VAL A 300 -0.21 -2.93 -0.67
CA VAL A 300 -1.00 -2.03 -1.54
C VAL A 300 -2.47 -2.46 -1.58
#